data_5229a5dbf123e8a477cf304808f012dd
#
_entry.id   5229a5dbf123e8a477cf304808f012dd
#
_cell.length_a   1.000
_cell.length_b   1.000
_cell.length_c   1.000
_cell.angle_alpha   90.00
_cell.angle_beta   90.00
_cell.angle_gamma   90.00
#
_symmetry.space_group_name_H-M   'P 1'
#
loop_
_entity.id
_entity.type
_entity.pdbx_description
1 polymer ?
#
loop_
_entity_poly.entity_id
_entity_poly.type
_entity_poly.pdbx_seq_one_letter_code
_entity_poly.pdbx_strand_id
1 'polypeptide(L)'
;RFLQVEEKNIVTPLGEISCPIISEEVILVPVLRAGVSMLSAYQRLFPKTKTGFVWAHRTAEALPVIDKVKFPKNEERNVDFEGKTVVILDTMLATAGTVNATVDVIMKYKPKQIICASILSTELGIENLSNKVTALITASERDGLDDRAYICPGVGDSGDRLYG
;
A
#
# COMPACT_ATOMS: atom_id res chain seq x y z
N ARG A 1 -10.27 4.73 12.95
CA ARG A 1 -11.01 4.52 11.67
C ARG A 1 -10.38 5.45 10.63
N PHE A 2 -9.71 4.89 9.62
CA PHE A 2 -8.95 5.67 8.63
C PHE A 2 -9.73 5.94 7.34
N LEU A 3 -10.78 5.17 7.05
CA LEU A 3 -11.63 5.33 5.88
C LEU A 3 -12.98 5.94 6.26
N GLN A 4 -13.50 6.79 5.39
CA GLN A 4 -14.85 7.34 5.54
C GLN A 4 -15.88 6.25 5.22
N VAL A 5 -16.93 6.22 6.03
CA VAL A 5 -17.99 5.23 5.93
C VAL A 5 -19.33 5.97 6.04
N GLU A 6 -20.26 5.59 5.19
CA GLU A 6 -21.65 6.04 5.23
C GLU A 6 -22.59 4.86 5.43
N GLU A 7 -23.75 5.12 6.03
CA GLU A 7 -24.82 4.11 6.15
C GLU A 7 -25.62 4.04 4.84
N LYS A 8 -25.81 2.84 4.34
CA LYS A 8 -26.60 2.58 3.14
C LYS A 8 -27.65 1.52 3.39
N ASN A 9 -28.90 1.84 3.05
CA ASN A 9 -29.98 0.86 3.10
C ASN A 9 -29.85 -0.14 1.95
N ILE A 10 -29.86 -1.41 2.29
CA ILE A 10 -29.77 -2.53 1.37
C ILE A 10 -31.04 -3.36 1.52
N VAL A 11 -31.69 -3.66 0.39
CA VAL A 11 -32.84 -4.56 0.35
C VAL A 11 -32.33 -5.98 0.19
N THR A 12 -32.64 -6.83 1.14
CA THR A 12 -32.37 -8.27 1.11
C THR A 12 -33.66 -9.04 0.85
N PRO A 13 -33.59 -10.34 0.49
CA PRO A 13 -34.79 -11.16 0.35
C PRO A 13 -35.71 -11.26 1.60
N LEU A 14 -35.15 -10.93 2.77
CA LEU A 14 -35.87 -11.04 4.06
C LEU A 14 -36.14 -9.67 4.70
N GLY A 15 -35.87 -8.56 4.04
CA GLY A 15 -36.14 -7.21 4.53
C GLY A 15 -35.06 -6.20 4.26
N GLU A 16 -35.26 -4.96 4.69
CA GLU A 16 -34.29 -3.89 4.58
C GLU A 16 -33.33 -3.88 5.78
N ILE A 17 -32.07 -3.56 5.52
CA ILE A 17 -31.06 -3.40 6.55
C ILE A 17 -30.15 -2.20 6.19
N SER A 18 -29.78 -1.39 7.19
CA SER A 18 -28.73 -0.38 7.05
C SER A 18 -27.35 -1.02 7.27
N CYS A 19 -26.44 -0.83 6.33
CA CYS A 19 -25.09 -1.35 6.40
C CYS A 19 -24.08 -0.22 6.17
N PRO A 20 -22.97 -0.21 6.93
CA PRO A 20 -21.87 0.72 6.68
C PRO A 20 -21.13 0.32 5.40
N ILE A 21 -20.96 1.28 4.48
CA ILE A 21 -20.17 1.12 3.28
C ILE A 21 -19.05 2.17 3.23
N ILE A 22 -17.93 1.85 2.59
CA ILE A 22 -16.86 2.80 2.37
C ILE A 22 -17.33 3.79 1.29
N SER A 23 -17.39 5.09 1.65
CA SER A 23 -17.91 6.15 0.79
C SER A 23 -16.84 6.92 0.01
N GLU A 24 -15.55 6.66 0.30
CA GLU A 24 -14.45 7.33 -0.38
C GLU A 24 -13.79 6.48 -1.47
N GLU A 25 -13.22 7.15 -2.47
CA GLU A 25 -12.47 6.46 -3.51
C GLU A 25 -11.10 6.03 -3.01
N VAL A 26 -10.83 4.73 -3.14
CA VAL A 26 -9.57 4.10 -2.77
C VAL A 26 -8.82 3.69 -4.05
N ILE A 27 -7.51 3.94 -4.07
CA ILE A 27 -6.61 3.49 -5.13
C ILE A 27 -5.54 2.60 -4.50
N LEU A 28 -5.36 1.40 -5.05
CA LEU A 28 -4.35 0.46 -4.60
C LEU A 28 -3.05 0.66 -5.38
N VAL A 29 -1.92 0.68 -4.68
CA VAL A 29 -0.60 0.83 -5.30
C VAL A 29 0.34 -0.24 -4.75
N PRO A 30 0.35 -1.45 -5.33
CA PRO A 30 1.36 -2.45 -4.99
C PRO A 30 2.74 -2.01 -5.47
N VAL A 31 3.73 -2.19 -4.60
CA VAL A 31 5.15 -2.06 -4.92
C VAL A 31 5.64 -3.39 -5.47
N LEU A 32 6.07 -3.38 -6.71
CA LEU A 32 6.49 -4.58 -7.40
C LEU A 32 7.90 -4.97 -6.97
N ARG A 33 8.18 -6.27 -6.88
CA ARG A 33 7.34 -7.42 -7.27
C ARG A 33 6.40 -7.89 -6.15
N ALA A 34 6.88 -7.98 -4.91
CA ALA A 34 6.24 -8.67 -3.80
C ALA A 34 4.83 -8.13 -3.44
N GLY A 35 4.62 -6.83 -3.47
CA GLY A 35 3.34 -6.19 -3.14
C GLY A 35 2.15 -6.65 -4.00
N VAL A 36 2.40 -7.20 -5.20
CA VAL A 36 1.34 -7.75 -6.06
C VAL A 36 0.61 -8.92 -5.39
N SER A 37 1.30 -9.71 -4.56
CA SER A 37 0.68 -10.83 -3.86
C SER A 37 -0.48 -10.43 -2.94
N MET A 38 -0.47 -9.18 -2.45
CA MET A 38 -1.53 -8.64 -1.61
C MET A 38 -2.72 -8.10 -2.41
N LEU A 39 -2.52 -7.77 -3.69
CA LEU A 39 -3.47 -7.00 -4.49
C LEU A 39 -4.85 -7.65 -4.58
N SER A 40 -4.92 -8.95 -4.87
CA SER A 40 -6.21 -9.66 -5.04
C SER A 40 -7.08 -9.65 -3.78
N ALA A 41 -6.46 -9.72 -2.59
CA ALA A 41 -7.17 -9.65 -1.33
C ALA A 41 -7.74 -8.24 -1.11
N TYR A 42 -6.96 -7.21 -1.38
CA TYR A 42 -7.42 -5.83 -1.25
C TYR A 42 -8.47 -5.44 -2.29
N GLN A 43 -8.39 -5.96 -3.52
CA GLN A 43 -9.44 -5.76 -4.54
C GLN A 43 -10.79 -6.38 -4.13
N ARG A 44 -10.78 -7.47 -3.35
CA ARG A 44 -12.02 -8.02 -2.78
C ARG A 44 -12.63 -7.11 -1.69
N LEU A 45 -11.78 -6.41 -0.93
CA LEU A 45 -12.25 -5.42 0.05
C LEU A 45 -12.74 -4.12 -0.61
N PHE A 46 -12.16 -3.76 -1.76
CA PHE A 46 -12.45 -2.54 -2.51
C PHE A 46 -12.82 -2.87 -3.96
N PRO A 47 -14.00 -3.41 -4.25
CA PRO A 47 -14.33 -3.97 -5.58
C PRO A 47 -14.31 -2.96 -6.73
N LYS A 48 -14.46 -1.67 -6.43
CA LYS A 48 -14.47 -0.57 -7.42
C LYS A 48 -13.15 0.17 -7.51
N THR A 49 -12.10 -0.32 -6.86
CA THR A 49 -10.81 0.37 -6.81
C THR A 49 -10.11 0.38 -8.15
N LYS A 50 -9.44 1.49 -8.44
CA LYS A 50 -8.40 1.54 -9.47
C LYS A 50 -7.07 1.07 -8.89
N THR A 51 -6.18 0.59 -9.75
CA THR A 51 -4.85 0.12 -9.34
C THR A 51 -3.77 0.86 -10.10
N GLY A 52 -2.80 1.39 -9.36
CA GLY A 52 -1.52 1.87 -9.87
C GLY A 52 -0.42 0.84 -9.58
N PHE A 53 0.73 0.98 -10.24
CA PHE A 53 1.88 0.10 -10.04
C PHE A 53 3.15 0.92 -9.91
N VAL A 54 4.01 0.51 -8.98
CA VAL A 54 5.34 1.07 -8.79
C VAL A 54 6.36 -0.05 -8.93
N TRP A 55 7.29 0.11 -9.87
CA TRP A 55 8.47 -0.75 -10.02
C TRP A 55 9.61 -0.12 -9.25
N ALA A 56 10.14 -0.84 -8.29
CA ALA A 56 11.25 -0.38 -7.49
C ALA A 56 12.26 -1.51 -7.27
N HIS A 57 13.53 -1.14 -7.19
CA HIS A 57 14.59 -2.03 -6.75
C HIS A 57 15.50 -1.31 -5.76
N ARG A 58 16.45 -2.05 -5.17
CA ARG A 58 17.51 -1.49 -4.34
C ARG A 58 18.83 -1.58 -5.08
N THR A 59 19.64 -0.53 -5.00
CA THR A 59 21.04 -0.57 -5.48
C THR A 59 21.88 -1.50 -4.60
N ALA A 60 23.15 -1.71 -4.99
CA ALA A 60 24.11 -2.46 -4.18
C ALA A 60 24.32 -1.84 -2.79
N GLU A 61 24.15 -0.53 -2.66
CA GLU A 61 24.21 0.22 -1.39
C GLU A 61 22.87 0.23 -0.65
N ALA A 62 21.93 -0.63 -1.01
CA ALA A 62 20.59 -0.73 -0.46
C ALA A 62 19.71 0.54 -0.59
N LEU A 63 20.06 1.46 -1.49
CA LEU A 63 19.27 2.66 -1.77
C LEU A 63 18.06 2.30 -2.65
N PRO A 64 16.85 2.80 -2.32
CA PRO A 64 15.66 2.54 -3.12
C PRO A 64 15.69 3.37 -4.41
N VAL A 65 15.39 2.74 -5.53
CA VAL A 65 15.23 3.37 -6.84
C VAL A 65 13.86 3.03 -7.40
N ILE A 66 13.14 4.06 -7.85
CA ILE A 66 11.88 3.90 -8.57
C ILE A 66 12.19 3.88 -10.07
N ASP A 67 12.06 2.72 -10.69
CA ASP A 67 12.34 2.53 -12.12
C ASP A 67 11.22 3.05 -12.99
N LYS A 68 9.99 2.75 -12.59
CA LYS A 68 8.81 3.06 -13.39
C LYS A 68 7.57 3.14 -12.52
N VAL A 69 6.64 3.99 -12.94
CA VAL A 69 5.29 4.05 -12.36
C VAL A 69 4.24 3.94 -13.46
N LYS A 70 3.13 3.30 -13.14
CA LYS A 70 1.93 3.27 -13.97
C LYS A 70 0.74 3.56 -13.07
N PHE A 71 0.26 4.79 -13.10
CA PHE A 71 -0.87 5.22 -12.28
C PHE A 71 -2.17 5.28 -13.09
N PRO A 72 -3.33 5.07 -12.44
CA PRO A 72 -4.62 5.26 -13.08
C PRO A 72 -4.79 6.71 -13.49
N LYS A 73 -5.57 6.92 -14.54
CA LYS A 73 -5.86 8.25 -15.08
C LYS A 73 -7.35 8.54 -14.98
N ASN A 74 -7.68 9.82 -14.82
CA ASN A 74 -9.04 10.36 -14.95
C ASN A 74 -9.42 10.55 -16.45
N GLU A 75 -10.61 11.08 -16.69
CA GLU A 75 -11.12 11.33 -18.05
C GLU A 75 -10.24 12.32 -18.84
N GLU A 76 -9.61 13.27 -18.16
CA GLU A 76 -8.67 14.24 -18.73
C GLU A 76 -7.26 13.68 -18.96
N ARG A 77 -7.04 12.38 -18.69
CA ARG A 77 -5.77 11.68 -18.77
C ARG A 77 -4.71 12.11 -17.74
N ASN A 78 -5.08 12.87 -16.73
CA ASN A 78 -4.23 13.18 -15.59
C ASN A 78 -4.17 12.00 -14.62
N VAL A 79 -3.11 11.91 -13.81
CA VAL A 79 -3.02 10.90 -12.73
C VAL A 79 -4.13 11.16 -11.72
N ASP A 80 -4.88 10.11 -11.38
CA ASP A 80 -6.16 10.19 -10.68
C ASP A 80 -6.02 9.97 -9.17
N PHE A 81 -5.11 10.70 -8.52
CA PHE A 81 -4.87 10.61 -7.07
C PHE A 81 -5.44 11.77 -6.26
N GLU A 82 -5.68 12.92 -6.89
CA GLU A 82 -6.10 14.12 -6.18
C GLU A 82 -7.38 13.90 -5.37
N GLY A 83 -7.31 14.22 -4.08
CA GLY A 83 -8.43 14.07 -3.16
C GLY A 83 -8.81 12.65 -2.77
N LYS A 84 -8.09 11.60 -3.25
CA LYS A 84 -8.41 10.19 -3.01
C LYS A 84 -7.51 9.57 -1.96
N THR A 85 -7.98 8.46 -1.37
CA THR A 85 -7.16 7.65 -0.47
C THR A 85 -6.32 6.68 -1.28
N VAL A 86 -5.00 6.70 -1.08
CA VAL A 86 -4.07 5.77 -1.70
C VAL A 86 -3.60 4.74 -0.68
N VAL A 87 -3.72 3.46 -1.01
CA VAL A 87 -3.21 2.35 -0.18
C VAL A 87 -2.01 1.73 -0.88
N ILE A 88 -0.83 1.93 -0.31
CA ILE A 88 0.41 1.29 -0.76
C ILE A 88 0.46 -0.13 -0.19
N LEU A 89 0.74 -1.11 -1.03
CA LEU A 89 0.88 -2.52 -0.65
C LEU A 89 2.34 -2.94 -0.81
N ASP A 90 2.98 -3.27 0.30
CA ASP A 90 4.33 -3.84 0.32
C ASP A 90 4.39 -4.97 1.36
N THR A 91 4.91 -6.12 1.00
CA THR A 91 4.93 -7.29 1.89
C THR A 91 5.88 -7.12 3.07
N MET A 92 7.00 -6.43 2.87
CA MET A 92 8.12 -6.39 3.82
C MET A 92 8.60 -4.96 4.06
N LEU A 93 8.15 -4.36 5.15
CA LEU A 93 8.57 -3.03 5.58
C LEU A 93 9.81 -3.13 6.49
N ALA A 94 10.99 -3.32 5.88
CA ALA A 94 12.27 -3.40 6.60
C ALA A 94 12.75 -2.02 7.07
N THR A 95 13.37 -1.24 6.20
CA THR A 95 13.84 0.13 6.49
C THR A 95 12.85 1.21 6.03
N ALA A 96 11.75 0.82 5.40
CA ALA A 96 10.79 1.69 4.72
C ALA A 96 11.34 2.50 3.53
N GLY A 97 12.58 2.31 3.11
CA GLY A 97 13.19 3.11 2.03
C GLY A 97 12.36 3.10 0.74
N THR A 98 11.98 1.94 0.24
CA THR A 98 11.18 1.77 -0.99
C THR A 98 9.78 2.40 -0.87
N VAL A 99 9.12 2.19 0.28
CA VAL A 99 7.80 2.78 0.54
C VAL A 99 7.91 4.30 0.63
N ASN A 100 8.93 4.85 1.30
CA ASN A 100 9.19 6.28 1.38
C ASN A 100 9.39 6.91 0.00
N ALA A 101 10.21 6.28 -0.86
CA ALA A 101 10.40 6.73 -2.25
C ALA A 101 9.07 6.68 -3.04
N THR A 102 8.24 5.67 -2.80
CA THR A 102 6.90 5.56 -3.39
C THR A 102 5.96 6.67 -2.91
N VAL A 103 5.96 6.97 -1.61
CA VAL A 103 5.19 8.08 -1.02
C VAL A 103 5.59 9.40 -1.66
N ASP A 104 6.89 9.68 -1.78
CA ASP A 104 7.40 10.93 -2.37
C ASP A 104 6.96 11.13 -3.83
N VAL A 105 6.82 10.05 -4.59
CA VAL A 105 6.25 10.08 -5.95
C VAL A 105 4.74 10.35 -5.93
N ILE A 106 3.99 9.68 -5.06
CA ILE A 106 2.52 9.79 -4.97
C ILE A 106 2.09 11.17 -4.47
N MET A 107 2.81 11.75 -3.51
CA MET A 107 2.50 13.06 -2.93
C MET A 107 2.49 14.20 -3.96
N LYS A 108 3.19 14.07 -5.08
CA LYS A 108 3.17 15.04 -6.19
C LYS A 108 1.77 15.20 -6.81
N TYR A 109 0.88 14.23 -6.61
CA TYR A 109 -0.48 14.19 -7.16
C TYR A 109 -1.56 14.50 -6.12
N LYS A 110 -1.19 15.07 -4.97
CA LYS A 110 -2.08 15.59 -3.91
C LYS A 110 -3.17 14.60 -3.46
N PRO A 111 -2.83 13.38 -3.07
CA PRO A 111 -3.80 12.47 -2.48
C PRO A 111 -4.40 13.08 -1.21
N LYS A 112 -5.63 12.68 -0.85
CA LYS A 112 -6.26 13.05 0.42
C LYS A 112 -5.48 12.49 1.60
N GLN A 113 -5.07 11.22 1.49
CA GLN A 113 -4.26 10.52 2.47
C GLN A 113 -3.55 9.32 1.84
N ILE A 114 -2.47 8.88 2.48
CA ILE A 114 -1.75 7.67 2.11
C ILE A 114 -1.79 6.71 3.31
N ILE A 115 -2.16 5.46 3.05
CA ILE A 115 -2.11 4.35 3.99
C ILE A 115 -1.10 3.36 3.45
N CYS A 116 -0.22 2.84 4.30
CA CYS A 116 0.65 1.72 3.96
C CYS A 116 0.11 0.44 4.59
N ALA A 117 0.08 -0.65 3.84
CA ALA A 117 -0.25 -1.97 4.35
C ALA A 117 0.92 -2.93 4.07
N SER A 118 1.37 -3.63 5.10
CA SER A 118 2.45 -4.62 5.01
C SER A 118 2.10 -5.91 5.75
N ILE A 119 2.82 -6.98 5.43
CA ILE A 119 2.70 -8.26 6.14
C ILE A 119 3.66 -8.30 7.32
N LEU A 120 4.93 -7.99 7.09
CA LEU A 120 5.95 -7.89 8.12
C LEU A 120 6.55 -6.49 8.14
N SER A 121 6.73 -5.94 9.34
CA SER A 121 7.38 -4.65 9.54
C SER A 121 8.43 -4.77 10.63
N THR A 122 9.44 -3.90 10.62
CA THR A 122 10.34 -3.68 11.74
C THR A 122 9.99 -2.38 12.45
N GLU A 123 10.42 -2.24 13.70
CA GLU A 123 10.31 -0.99 14.45
C GLU A 123 10.95 0.17 13.67
N LEU A 124 12.17 -0.02 13.16
CA LEU A 124 12.87 0.95 12.33
C LEU A 124 12.05 1.36 11.08
N GLY A 125 11.44 0.38 10.40
CA GLY A 125 10.58 0.64 9.23
C GLY A 125 9.33 1.44 9.59
N ILE A 126 8.73 1.13 10.73
CA ILE A 126 7.57 1.85 11.26
C ILE A 126 7.93 3.30 11.58
N GLU A 127 9.02 3.52 12.32
CA GLU A 127 9.50 4.85 12.70
C GLU A 127 9.83 5.71 11.46
N ASN A 128 10.56 5.15 10.50
CA ASN A 128 10.95 5.84 9.28
C ASN A 128 9.77 6.23 8.38
N LEU A 129 8.63 5.56 8.52
CA LEU A 129 7.43 5.81 7.72
C LEU A 129 6.38 6.65 8.45
N SER A 130 6.36 6.66 9.79
CA SER A 130 5.27 7.19 10.63
C SER A 130 4.87 8.64 10.33
N ASN A 131 5.81 9.48 9.94
CA ASN A 131 5.57 10.90 9.64
C ASN A 131 5.17 11.17 8.17
N LYS A 132 5.14 10.13 7.32
CA LYS A 132 4.89 10.28 5.87
C LYS A 132 3.55 9.71 5.43
N VAL A 133 2.94 8.87 6.24
CA VAL A 133 1.65 8.24 5.92
C VAL A 133 0.63 8.53 7.02
N THR A 134 -0.64 8.52 6.66
CA THR A 134 -1.73 8.72 7.62
C THR A 134 -1.88 7.52 8.55
N ALA A 135 -1.62 6.32 8.04
CA ALA A 135 -1.67 5.09 8.80
C ALA A 135 -0.75 4.02 8.21
N LEU A 136 -0.22 3.19 9.08
CA LEU A 136 0.44 1.93 8.75
C LEU A 136 -0.37 0.78 9.33
N ILE A 137 -0.65 -0.22 8.50
CA ILE A 137 -1.32 -1.46 8.89
C ILE A 137 -0.32 -2.59 8.62
N THR A 138 0.09 -3.28 9.66
CA THR A 138 0.97 -4.45 9.56
C THR A 138 0.35 -5.67 10.22
N ALA A 139 0.57 -6.85 9.65
CA ALA A 139 0.07 -8.09 10.23
C ALA A 139 0.99 -8.61 11.35
N SER A 140 2.28 -8.33 11.27
CA SER A 140 3.25 -8.70 12.30
C SER A 140 4.46 -7.77 12.31
N GLU A 141 5.02 -7.57 13.49
CA GLU A 141 6.24 -6.81 13.72
C GLU A 141 7.40 -7.74 14.10
N ARG A 142 8.63 -7.34 13.75
CA ARG A 142 9.88 -8.03 14.08
C ARG A 142 10.95 -7.03 14.47
N ASP A 143 11.85 -7.45 15.35
CA ASP A 143 12.77 -6.51 16.02
C ASP A 143 14.09 -6.29 15.26
N GLY A 144 14.43 -7.16 14.28
CA GLY A 144 15.76 -7.18 13.71
C GLY A 144 15.84 -7.09 12.20
N LEU A 145 16.99 -6.59 11.74
CA LEU A 145 17.46 -6.66 10.36
C LEU A 145 18.83 -7.34 10.34
N ASP A 146 19.08 -8.16 9.32
CA ASP A 146 20.42 -8.66 9.03
C ASP A 146 21.29 -7.60 8.32
N ASP A 147 22.56 -7.93 8.06
CA ASP A 147 23.54 -7.03 7.41
C ASP A 147 23.13 -6.60 5.99
N ARG A 148 22.18 -7.27 5.37
CA ARG A 148 21.62 -6.94 4.06
C ARG A 148 20.26 -6.22 4.16
N ALA A 149 19.86 -5.81 5.35
CA ALA A 149 18.57 -5.19 5.65
C ALA A 149 17.36 -6.09 5.35
N TYR A 150 17.50 -7.43 5.47
CA TYR A 150 16.38 -8.35 5.52
C TYR A 150 15.84 -8.46 6.93
N ILE A 151 14.52 -8.59 7.05
CA ILE A 151 13.85 -8.77 8.34
C ILE A 151 14.27 -10.12 8.97
N CYS A 152 14.74 -10.10 10.21
CA CYS A 152 15.22 -11.27 10.93
C CYS A 152 14.61 -11.32 12.36
N PRO A 153 13.98 -12.45 12.76
CA PRO A 153 13.63 -13.59 11.93
C PRO A 153 12.59 -13.25 10.86
N GLY A 154 12.75 -13.82 9.65
CA GLY A 154 11.89 -13.48 8.52
C GLY A 154 11.94 -14.50 7.39
N VAL A 155 11.50 -14.08 6.20
CA VAL A 155 11.37 -14.94 5.02
C VAL A 155 12.40 -14.65 3.92
N GLY A 156 13.39 -13.79 4.17
CA GLY A 156 14.35 -13.33 3.16
C GLY A 156 13.69 -12.45 2.09
N ASP A 157 14.12 -12.58 0.83
CA ASP A 157 13.50 -11.83 -0.27
C ASP A 157 12.14 -12.42 -0.64
N SER A 158 11.07 -11.68 -0.30
CA SER A 158 9.70 -12.13 -0.59
C SER A 158 9.36 -12.06 -2.08
N GLY A 159 9.98 -11.16 -2.83
CA GLY A 159 9.81 -11.06 -4.28
C GLY A 159 10.36 -12.30 -5.00
N ASP A 160 11.59 -12.71 -4.67
CA ASP A 160 12.21 -13.90 -5.23
C ASP A 160 11.48 -15.18 -4.81
N ARG A 161 11.00 -15.27 -3.56
CA ARG A 161 10.22 -16.44 -3.10
C ARG A 161 8.87 -16.59 -3.79
N LEU A 162 8.25 -15.49 -4.21
CA LEU A 162 6.93 -15.50 -4.85
C LEU A 162 6.99 -15.61 -6.38
N TYR A 163 8.05 -15.06 -6.98
CA TYR A 163 8.08 -14.86 -8.43
C TYR A 163 9.39 -15.31 -9.11
N GLY A 164 10.32 -15.89 -8.36
CA GLY A 164 11.57 -16.44 -8.88
C GLY A 164 12.70 -15.43 -9.01
#